data_e9258da205fa92ee06d9b645c5f55f0e
#
_entry.id   e9258da205fa92ee06d9b645c5f55f0e
#
_cell.length_a   1.000
_cell.length_b   1.000
_cell.length_c   1.000
_cell.angle_alpha   90.00
_cell.angle_beta   90.00
_cell.angle_gamma   90.00
#
_symmetry.space_group_name_H-M   'P 1'
#
loop_
_entity.id
_entity.type
_entity.pdbx_description
1 polymer ?
#
loop_
_entity_poly.entity_id
_entity_poly.type
_entity_poly.pdbx_seq_one_letter_code
_entity_poly.pdbx_strand_id
1 'polypeptide(L)'
;MPPMGPPNRNRNQKKQKPKNTKATAKRLFSYLEQEKHKIAAAFVCVLVSSASTLCGSYLLRPIINGLIDSTKTPQQKITSLMAGLALMAVVYVLGVGATYLQGRIMISVSQGTLKRIREHLFRKVQKLPVRYFDTNPTGDIMSRFTNDVDIIGEMLNSTLVQIFSGTITLIGTLALMLYTNWVLAVVTIVVSPIIAKIGTAIAGKSRKYFMKQQTDLGKVNGYIEETVTGQKVVKVFNYEENVVNEFSELNQSLRNSQVKAQFISGIMGPCMNAMSQVNYTLTACVGSIIAFASRWGGGVPFSTLDIGGLTVFVNYSRQFSRPINELAQQVTNIMSALAGAERVFNVMDETEEIDDGKKLVLDKVHGDVLVEGVTFGYNPDKTILKDVSVFAHPGQKIALVGSTGAGKTTITNLITRFYNINKGKITIDGVDIKDISLECLRENIAMVLQDTHLFTGTIMENIRYGRLSATDEEVRQAAKTSCADMFIKNMPEGYDTMLKGDGSNLSQGQRQLLNIARAALSKAPILVLDEATSSVDTRTEKHINEGMDALMEDRTTFVIAHRLSTIRNADAIMVLENGEIIERGTHEELLEKKGRYFELYTGLKELD
;
A
#
# COMPACT_ATOMS: atom_id res chain seq x y z
N MET A 1 -6.17 11.72 26.72
CA MET A 1 -6.82 12.14 25.45
C MET A 1 -8.19 11.46 25.40
N PRO A 2 -9.27 12.13 25.00
CA PRO A 2 -10.48 11.39 24.68
C PRO A 2 -10.09 10.37 23.59
N PRO A 3 -10.59 9.13 23.62
CA PRO A 3 -10.28 8.14 22.63
C PRO A 3 -10.55 8.76 21.26
N MET A 4 -9.54 8.85 20.40
CA MET A 4 -9.77 9.16 19.00
C MET A 4 -10.77 8.12 18.52
N GLY A 5 -11.96 8.58 18.16
CA GLY A 5 -12.95 7.72 17.54
C GLY A 5 -12.29 7.01 16.36
N PRO A 6 -12.71 5.79 16.02
CA PRO A 6 -12.09 4.99 15.00
C PRO A 6 -11.89 5.86 13.74
N PRO A 7 -10.71 5.82 13.12
CA PRO A 7 -10.43 6.64 11.96
C PRO A 7 -11.54 6.38 10.95
N ASN A 8 -12.17 7.45 10.50
CA ASN A 8 -13.34 7.42 9.63
C ASN A 8 -12.95 6.77 8.29
N ARG A 9 -12.84 5.44 8.26
CA ARG A 9 -12.48 4.59 7.11
C ARG A 9 -13.48 4.71 5.96
N ASN A 10 -14.61 5.40 6.18
CA ASN A 10 -15.58 5.78 5.17
C ASN A 10 -15.19 7.02 4.35
N ARG A 11 -13.95 7.46 4.37
CA ARG A 11 -13.47 8.22 3.23
C ARG A 11 -13.47 7.26 2.04
N ASN A 12 -14.62 7.26 1.34
CA ASN A 12 -14.73 6.81 -0.04
C ASN A 12 -13.35 6.98 -0.67
N GLN A 13 -12.65 5.88 -0.92
CA GLN A 13 -11.66 5.85 -1.97
C GLN A 13 -12.45 6.08 -3.27
N LYS A 14 -12.91 7.33 -3.46
CA LYS A 14 -13.26 7.81 -4.80
C LYS A 14 -12.04 7.41 -5.59
N LYS A 15 -12.21 6.50 -6.56
CA LYS A 15 -11.20 6.19 -7.56
C LYS A 15 -10.73 7.55 -8.06
N GLN A 16 -9.68 8.08 -7.44
CA GLN A 16 -9.13 9.37 -7.82
C GLN A 16 -8.59 9.16 -9.21
N LYS A 17 -9.18 9.86 -10.17
CA LYS A 17 -8.59 9.91 -11.50
C LYS A 17 -7.19 10.48 -11.32
N PRO A 18 -6.17 9.87 -11.90
CA PRO A 18 -4.81 10.36 -11.78
C PRO A 18 -4.77 11.81 -12.27
N LYS A 19 -4.15 12.69 -11.49
CA LYS A 19 -4.07 14.13 -11.78
C LYS A 19 -3.13 14.39 -12.96
N ASN A 20 -2.02 13.61 -13.06
CA ASN A 20 -1.01 13.80 -14.09
C ASN A 20 -0.65 12.48 -14.80
N THR A 21 -1.60 11.95 -15.58
CA THR A 21 -1.47 10.67 -16.28
C THR A 21 -0.23 10.56 -17.17
N LYS A 22 0.14 11.65 -17.88
CA LYS A 22 1.28 11.65 -18.81
C LYS A 22 2.62 11.53 -18.08
N ALA A 23 2.82 12.30 -17.01
CA ALA A 23 4.06 12.24 -16.23
C ALA A 23 4.21 10.89 -15.52
N THR A 24 3.13 10.38 -14.92
CA THR A 24 3.10 9.07 -14.25
C THR A 24 3.41 7.94 -15.24
N ALA A 25 2.78 7.96 -16.43
CA ALA A 25 3.05 6.98 -17.48
C ALA A 25 4.52 7.06 -17.94
N LYS A 26 5.05 8.27 -18.22
CA LYS A 26 6.45 8.44 -18.62
C LYS A 26 7.42 7.88 -17.57
N ARG A 27 7.17 8.16 -16.29
CA ARG A 27 7.99 7.64 -15.19
C ARG A 27 7.88 6.12 -15.08
N LEU A 28 6.68 5.54 -15.23
CA LEU A 28 6.50 4.10 -15.23
C LEU A 28 7.25 3.43 -16.40
N PHE A 29 7.19 4.04 -17.60
CA PHE A 29 7.94 3.55 -18.75
C PHE A 29 9.47 3.63 -18.54
N SER A 30 10.00 4.60 -17.79
CA SER A 30 11.44 4.63 -17.49
C SER A 30 11.91 3.42 -16.65
N TYR A 31 11.04 2.86 -15.80
CA TYR A 31 11.33 1.60 -15.11
C TYR A 31 11.36 0.39 -16.04
N LEU A 32 10.68 0.46 -17.18
CA LEU A 32 10.65 -0.59 -18.20
C LEU A 32 11.84 -0.51 -19.18
N GLU A 33 12.49 0.64 -19.28
CA GLU A 33 13.58 0.88 -20.23
C GLU A 33 14.76 -0.08 -20.07
N GLN A 34 15.02 -0.52 -18.83
CA GLN A 34 16.06 -1.51 -18.54
C GLN A 34 15.78 -2.89 -19.14
N GLU A 35 14.51 -3.20 -19.42
CA GLU A 35 14.06 -4.48 -19.98
C GLU A 35 13.61 -4.37 -21.44
N LYS A 36 14.00 -3.29 -22.14
CA LYS A 36 13.55 -2.98 -23.52
C LYS A 36 13.72 -4.12 -24.51
N HIS A 37 14.82 -4.88 -24.41
CA HIS A 37 15.07 -6.01 -25.30
C HIS A 37 14.08 -7.15 -25.09
N LYS A 38 13.75 -7.46 -23.83
CA LYS A 38 12.75 -8.47 -23.51
C LYS A 38 11.35 -8.03 -23.94
N ILE A 39 11.03 -6.75 -23.75
CA ILE A 39 9.76 -6.17 -24.21
C ILE A 39 9.65 -6.28 -25.72
N ALA A 40 10.70 -5.91 -26.46
CA ALA A 40 10.72 -6.04 -27.91
C ALA A 40 10.52 -7.51 -28.35
N ALA A 41 11.18 -8.46 -27.69
CA ALA A 41 10.99 -9.90 -27.96
C ALA A 41 9.55 -10.35 -27.67
N ALA A 42 8.94 -9.88 -26.58
CA ALA A 42 7.53 -10.16 -26.27
C ALA A 42 6.59 -9.62 -27.36
N PHE A 43 6.86 -8.40 -27.87
CA PHE A 43 6.11 -7.81 -28.99
C PHE A 43 6.20 -8.65 -30.27
N VAL A 44 7.37 -9.14 -30.62
CA VAL A 44 7.54 -10.06 -31.76
C VAL A 44 6.72 -11.33 -31.54
N CYS A 45 6.73 -11.89 -30.34
CA CYS A 45 5.89 -13.06 -30.00
C CYS A 45 4.39 -12.74 -30.15
N VAL A 46 3.93 -11.54 -29.73
CA VAL A 46 2.55 -11.10 -29.93
C VAL A 46 2.19 -11.01 -31.42
N LEU A 47 3.07 -10.47 -32.23
CA LEU A 47 2.88 -10.41 -33.69
C LEU A 47 2.74 -11.80 -34.29
N VAL A 48 3.65 -12.73 -33.94
CA VAL A 48 3.63 -14.11 -34.44
C VAL A 48 2.35 -14.83 -33.99
N SER A 49 1.95 -14.70 -32.72
CA SER A 49 0.75 -15.37 -32.21
C SER A 49 -0.55 -14.81 -32.84
N SER A 50 -0.64 -13.49 -33.03
CA SER A 50 -1.77 -12.86 -33.70
C SER A 50 -1.81 -13.22 -35.19
N ALA A 51 -0.68 -13.21 -35.87
CA ALA A 51 -0.56 -13.65 -37.26
C ALA A 51 -0.97 -15.12 -37.42
N SER A 52 -0.52 -16.02 -36.53
CA SER A 52 -0.91 -17.43 -36.51
C SER A 52 -2.44 -17.61 -36.40
N THR A 53 -3.10 -16.84 -35.54
CA THR A 53 -4.55 -16.89 -35.36
C THR A 53 -5.29 -16.44 -36.64
N LEU A 54 -4.83 -15.35 -37.27
CA LEU A 54 -5.42 -14.81 -38.49
C LEU A 54 -5.17 -15.71 -39.69
N CYS A 55 -3.93 -16.18 -39.88
CA CYS A 55 -3.54 -17.08 -40.97
C CYS A 55 -4.21 -18.44 -40.82
N GLY A 56 -4.30 -18.98 -39.58
CA GLY A 56 -5.00 -20.25 -39.32
C GLY A 56 -6.48 -20.19 -39.75
N SER A 57 -7.14 -19.07 -39.46
CA SER A 57 -8.51 -18.85 -39.93
C SER A 57 -8.58 -18.72 -41.46
N TYR A 58 -7.61 -18.05 -42.12
CA TYR A 58 -7.59 -17.91 -43.57
C TYR A 58 -7.37 -19.23 -44.31
N LEU A 59 -6.55 -20.12 -43.77
CA LEU A 59 -6.25 -21.44 -44.34
C LEU A 59 -7.49 -22.35 -44.45
N LEU A 60 -8.57 -22.06 -43.76
CA LEU A 60 -9.85 -22.76 -43.95
C LEU A 60 -10.42 -22.55 -45.37
N ARG A 61 -10.17 -21.39 -46.02
CA ARG A 61 -10.68 -21.07 -47.34
C ARG A 61 -10.19 -22.05 -48.40
N PRO A 62 -8.87 -22.24 -48.63
CA PRO A 62 -8.39 -23.19 -49.64
C PRO A 62 -8.73 -24.63 -49.29
N ILE A 63 -8.84 -24.99 -48.00
CA ILE A 63 -9.22 -26.35 -47.57
C ILE A 63 -10.66 -26.63 -47.98
N ILE A 64 -11.61 -25.74 -47.66
CA ILE A 64 -13.04 -25.92 -47.99
C ILE A 64 -13.25 -25.88 -49.48
N ASN A 65 -12.66 -24.95 -50.20
CA ASN A 65 -12.78 -24.85 -51.64
C ASN A 65 -12.18 -26.07 -52.34
N GLY A 66 -11.06 -26.62 -51.84
CA GLY A 66 -10.46 -27.85 -52.38
C GLY A 66 -11.33 -29.10 -52.21
N LEU A 67 -12.19 -29.13 -51.18
CA LEU A 67 -13.16 -30.24 -50.98
C LEU A 67 -14.38 -30.14 -51.89
N ILE A 68 -14.83 -28.89 -52.19
CA ILE A 68 -16.02 -28.62 -53.01
C ILE A 68 -15.70 -28.70 -54.53
N ASP A 69 -14.41 -28.60 -54.87
CA ASP A 69 -13.98 -28.62 -56.28
C ASP A 69 -14.35 -29.95 -56.96
N SER A 70 -15.26 -29.86 -57.94
CA SER A 70 -15.74 -31.04 -58.69
C SER A 70 -14.73 -31.56 -59.72
N THR A 71 -13.67 -30.80 -59.99
CA THR A 71 -12.63 -31.21 -60.96
C THR A 71 -11.60 -32.18 -60.35
N LYS A 72 -11.53 -32.30 -58.99
CA LYS A 72 -10.56 -33.14 -58.27
C LYS A 72 -11.11 -34.52 -58.00
N THR A 73 -10.26 -35.53 -58.16
CA THR A 73 -10.56 -36.91 -57.76
C THR A 73 -10.65 -37.02 -56.22
N PRO A 74 -11.40 -38.01 -55.69
CA PRO A 74 -11.51 -38.21 -54.25
C PRO A 74 -10.17 -38.28 -53.53
N GLN A 75 -9.18 -38.95 -54.17
CA GLN A 75 -7.83 -39.10 -53.59
C GLN A 75 -7.05 -37.77 -53.53
N GLN A 76 -7.19 -36.95 -54.57
CA GLN A 76 -6.61 -35.57 -54.58
C GLN A 76 -7.24 -34.68 -53.53
N LYS A 77 -8.56 -34.83 -53.28
CA LYS A 77 -9.26 -34.06 -52.22
C LYS A 77 -8.72 -34.45 -50.83
N ILE A 78 -8.55 -35.74 -50.57
CA ILE A 78 -7.99 -36.22 -49.29
C ILE A 78 -6.57 -35.74 -49.11
N THR A 79 -5.73 -35.84 -50.13
CA THR A 79 -4.33 -35.36 -50.06
C THR A 79 -4.24 -33.86 -49.78
N SER A 80 -5.07 -33.03 -50.49
CA SER A 80 -5.10 -31.60 -50.28
C SER A 80 -5.64 -31.21 -48.89
N LEU A 81 -6.63 -31.96 -48.39
CA LEU A 81 -7.15 -31.82 -47.03
C LEU A 81 -6.04 -32.09 -45.98
N MET A 82 -5.37 -33.23 -46.10
CA MET A 82 -4.31 -33.61 -45.14
C MET A 82 -3.15 -32.61 -45.17
N ALA A 83 -2.73 -32.15 -46.35
CA ALA A 83 -1.70 -31.12 -46.46
C ALA A 83 -2.15 -29.79 -45.85
N GLY A 84 -3.40 -29.35 -46.07
CA GLY A 84 -3.95 -28.13 -45.46
C GLY A 84 -4.05 -28.21 -43.93
N LEU A 85 -4.52 -29.38 -43.42
CA LEU A 85 -4.59 -29.61 -41.98
C LEU A 85 -3.20 -29.66 -41.32
N ALA A 86 -2.21 -30.29 -41.98
CA ALA A 86 -0.84 -30.32 -41.49
C ALA A 86 -0.24 -28.90 -41.42
N LEU A 87 -0.42 -28.08 -42.48
CA LEU A 87 0.02 -26.69 -42.49
C LEU A 87 -0.67 -25.88 -41.38
N MET A 88 -1.97 -26.04 -41.20
CA MET A 88 -2.74 -25.36 -40.15
C MET A 88 -2.26 -25.76 -38.75
N ALA A 89 -1.93 -27.07 -38.54
CA ALA A 89 -1.37 -27.55 -37.29
C ALA A 89 -0.01 -26.90 -36.99
N VAL A 90 0.88 -26.81 -37.97
CA VAL A 90 2.20 -26.13 -37.82
C VAL A 90 2.00 -24.66 -37.44
N VAL A 91 1.10 -23.93 -38.13
CA VAL A 91 0.82 -22.52 -37.83
C VAL A 91 0.29 -22.34 -36.38
N TYR A 92 -0.62 -23.21 -35.94
CA TYR A 92 -1.13 -23.13 -34.57
C TYR A 92 -0.08 -23.52 -33.52
N VAL A 93 0.77 -24.52 -33.77
CA VAL A 93 1.85 -24.90 -32.86
C VAL A 93 2.85 -23.72 -32.70
N LEU A 94 3.21 -23.05 -33.80
CA LEU A 94 4.02 -21.83 -33.74
C LEU A 94 3.33 -20.72 -32.93
N GLY A 95 2.04 -20.51 -33.12
CA GLY A 95 1.24 -19.53 -32.36
C GLY A 95 1.20 -19.83 -30.87
N VAL A 96 1.00 -21.10 -30.48
CA VAL A 96 1.02 -21.55 -29.07
C VAL A 96 2.40 -21.34 -28.44
N GLY A 97 3.46 -21.74 -29.18
CA GLY A 97 4.85 -21.51 -28.73
C GLY A 97 5.15 -20.03 -28.51
N ALA A 98 4.74 -19.17 -29.44
CA ALA A 98 4.90 -17.72 -29.33
C ALA A 98 4.11 -17.15 -28.12
N THR A 99 2.90 -17.60 -27.89
CA THR A 99 2.09 -17.17 -26.73
C THR A 99 2.72 -17.61 -25.41
N TYR A 100 3.23 -18.84 -25.33
CA TYR A 100 3.94 -19.34 -24.15
C TYR A 100 5.20 -18.51 -23.85
N LEU A 101 6.04 -18.28 -24.87
CA LEU A 101 7.27 -17.50 -24.72
C LEU A 101 7.00 -16.07 -24.33
N GLN A 102 6.02 -15.43 -24.96
CA GLN A 102 5.52 -14.10 -24.61
C GLN A 102 5.11 -14.01 -23.14
N GLY A 103 4.27 -14.95 -22.66
CA GLY A 103 3.82 -14.98 -21.27
C GLY A 103 5.01 -15.08 -20.30
N ARG A 104 5.95 -15.98 -20.56
CA ARG A 104 7.16 -16.17 -19.74
C ARG A 104 8.03 -14.91 -19.69
N ILE A 105 8.22 -14.26 -20.83
CA ILE A 105 9.00 -13.00 -20.91
C ILE A 105 8.29 -11.90 -20.12
N MET A 106 6.98 -11.71 -20.30
CA MET A 106 6.24 -10.64 -19.65
C MET A 106 6.16 -10.81 -18.14
N ILE A 107 6.05 -12.04 -17.63
CA ILE A 107 6.15 -12.31 -16.19
C ILE A 107 7.54 -11.87 -15.67
N SER A 108 8.62 -12.24 -16.36
CA SER A 108 9.98 -11.84 -15.97
C SER A 108 10.15 -10.32 -15.93
N VAL A 109 9.66 -9.60 -16.95
CA VAL A 109 9.70 -8.13 -17.04
C VAL A 109 8.87 -7.48 -15.94
N SER A 110 7.65 -7.96 -15.74
CA SER A 110 6.73 -7.43 -14.72
C SER A 110 7.32 -7.60 -13.32
N GLN A 111 7.71 -8.81 -12.93
CA GLN A 111 8.25 -9.09 -11.60
C GLN A 111 9.58 -8.37 -11.34
N GLY A 112 10.47 -8.28 -12.35
CA GLY A 112 11.71 -7.51 -12.25
C GLY A 112 11.44 -6.01 -12.01
N THR A 113 10.45 -5.45 -12.70
CA THR A 113 10.04 -4.05 -12.52
C THR A 113 9.40 -3.80 -11.16
N LEU A 114 8.51 -4.70 -10.69
CA LEU A 114 7.89 -4.62 -9.38
C LEU A 114 8.91 -4.70 -8.24
N LYS A 115 9.90 -5.59 -8.37
CA LYS A 115 11.00 -5.67 -7.40
C LYS A 115 11.69 -4.31 -7.27
N ARG A 116 12.07 -3.67 -8.38
CA ARG A 116 12.73 -2.35 -8.37
C ARG A 116 11.84 -1.26 -7.76
N ILE A 117 10.55 -1.24 -8.11
CA ILE A 117 9.61 -0.26 -7.53
C ILE A 117 9.51 -0.45 -6.01
N ARG A 118 9.36 -1.69 -5.52
CA ARG A 118 9.30 -1.98 -4.08
C ARG A 118 10.60 -1.60 -3.36
N GLU A 119 11.75 -1.90 -3.93
CA GLU A 119 13.06 -1.54 -3.37
C GLU A 119 13.24 -0.02 -3.27
N HIS A 120 12.91 0.72 -4.33
CA HIS A 120 12.98 2.18 -4.33
C HIS A 120 12.00 2.79 -3.33
N LEU A 121 10.75 2.29 -3.30
CA LEU A 121 9.74 2.74 -2.35
C LEU A 121 10.19 2.48 -0.91
N PHE A 122 10.72 1.28 -0.61
CA PHE A 122 11.16 0.92 0.73
C PHE A 122 12.34 1.78 1.18
N ARG A 123 13.35 1.97 0.34
CA ARG A 123 14.48 2.87 0.62
C ARG A 123 14.01 4.30 0.89
N LYS A 124 13.03 4.76 0.13
CA LYS A 124 12.47 6.11 0.32
C LYS A 124 11.73 6.23 1.65
N VAL A 125 10.88 5.26 1.97
CA VAL A 125 10.12 5.25 3.23
C VAL A 125 11.05 5.29 4.46
N GLN A 126 12.21 4.60 4.41
CA GLN A 126 13.20 4.65 5.50
C GLN A 126 13.86 6.02 5.70
N LYS A 127 13.76 6.90 4.71
CA LYS A 127 14.35 8.25 4.76
C LYS A 127 13.33 9.35 5.00
N LEU A 128 12.06 9.00 5.19
CA LEU A 128 11.02 9.98 5.44
C LEU A 128 11.02 10.45 6.89
N PRO A 129 10.70 11.72 7.16
CA PRO A 129 10.62 12.25 8.52
C PRO A 129 9.46 11.60 9.30
N VAL A 130 9.61 11.55 10.63
CA VAL A 130 8.59 10.99 11.54
C VAL A 130 7.21 11.61 11.31
N ARG A 131 7.15 12.91 10.98
CA ARG A 131 5.92 13.62 10.62
C ARG A 131 5.09 12.91 9.56
N TYR A 132 5.75 12.26 8.59
CA TYR A 132 5.05 11.52 7.53
C TYR A 132 4.24 10.35 8.09
N PHE A 133 4.83 9.62 9.05
CA PHE A 133 4.18 8.48 9.70
C PHE A 133 3.07 8.90 10.65
N ASP A 134 3.23 10.03 11.33
CA ASP A 134 2.19 10.58 12.22
C ASP A 134 0.97 11.10 11.46
N THR A 135 1.16 11.56 10.22
CA THR A 135 0.08 12.10 9.39
C THR A 135 -0.57 11.09 8.45
N ASN A 136 0.10 9.95 8.19
CA ASN A 136 -0.39 8.92 7.28
C ASN A 136 -0.57 7.58 8.02
N PRO A 137 -1.78 7.01 8.01
CA PRO A 137 -2.03 5.71 8.64
C PRO A 137 -1.13 4.62 8.06
N THR A 138 -0.58 3.76 8.91
CA THR A 138 0.29 2.63 8.52
C THR A 138 -0.37 1.73 7.46
N GLY A 139 -1.69 1.50 7.57
CA GLY A 139 -2.43 0.73 6.58
C GLY A 139 -2.44 1.34 5.18
N ASP A 140 -2.44 2.67 5.08
CA ASP A 140 -2.36 3.36 3.79
C ASP A 140 -0.95 3.21 3.18
N ILE A 141 0.09 3.32 3.99
CA ILE A 141 1.48 3.11 3.56
C ILE A 141 1.66 1.67 3.08
N MET A 142 1.20 0.68 3.84
CA MET A 142 1.25 -0.74 3.46
C MET A 142 0.50 -1.02 2.17
N SER A 143 -0.66 -0.37 1.94
CA SER A 143 -1.43 -0.49 0.71
C SER A 143 -0.65 -0.04 -0.53
N ARG A 144 0.34 0.88 -0.40
CA ARG A 144 1.22 1.27 -1.52
C ARG A 144 2.15 0.12 -1.92
N PHE A 145 2.66 -0.64 -0.93
CA PHE A 145 3.56 -1.78 -1.17
C PHE A 145 2.86 -3.01 -1.74
N THR A 146 1.57 -3.18 -1.41
CA THR A 146 0.76 -4.33 -1.80
C THR A 146 -0.16 -3.97 -2.96
N ASN A 147 -1.34 -3.46 -2.68
CA ASN A 147 -2.41 -3.29 -3.67
C ASN A 147 -2.01 -2.40 -4.86
N ASP A 148 -1.35 -1.25 -4.60
CA ASP A 148 -1.00 -0.31 -5.67
C ASP A 148 0.09 -0.88 -6.58
N VAL A 149 1.09 -1.54 -6.01
CA VAL A 149 2.16 -2.20 -6.77
C VAL A 149 1.63 -3.43 -7.53
N ASP A 150 0.71 -4.21 -6.94
CA ASP A 150 0.13 -5.38 -7.60
C ASP A 150 -0.74 -4.99 -8.81
N ILE A 151 -1.52 -3.89 -8.72
CA ILE A 151 -2.28 -3.34 -9.85
C ILE A 151 -1.35 -2.88 -10.99
N ILE A 152 -0.19 -2.28 -10.67
CA ILE A 152 0.85 -1.97 -11.66
C ILE A 152 1.35 -3.26 -12.31
N GLY A 153 1.59 -4.31 -11.52
CA GLY A 153 2.03 -5.62 -12.00
C GLY A 153 1.05 -6.27 -12.97
N GLU A 154 -0.24 -6.24 -12.64
CA GLU A 154 -1.29 -6.75 -13.52
C GLU A 154 -1.35 -6.00 -14.85
N MET A 155 -1.24 -4.67 -14.81
CA MET A 155 -1.17 -3.86 -16.03
C MET A 155 0.03 -4.24 -16.89
N LEU A 156 1.21 -4.40 -16.32
CA LEU A 156 2.42 -4.74 -17.06
C LEU A 156 2.37 -6.15 -17.63
N ASN A 157 1.83 -7.11 -16.88
CA ASN A 157 1.83 -8.53 -17.26
C ASN A 157 0.75 -8.86 -18.29
N SER A 158 -0.46 -8.36 -18.12
CA SER A 158 -1.63 -8.76 -18.92
C SER A 158 -2.20 -7.64 -19.78
N THR A 159 -2.43 -6.45 -19.21
CA THR A 159 -3.16 -5.37 -19.87
C THR A 159 -2.43 -4.86 -21.12
N LEU A 160 -1.12 -4.61 -21.04
CA LEU A 160 -0.34 -4.16 -22.19
C LEU A 160 -0.37 -5.18 -23.33
N VAL A 161 -0.15 -6.45 -22.99
CA VAL A 161 -0.20 -7.55 -23.98
C VAL A 161 -1.55 -7.63 -24.68
N GLN A 162 -2.65 -7.56 -23.90
CA GLN A 162 -4.01 -7.64 -24.44
C GLN A 162 -4.36 -6.45 -25.34
N ILE A 163 -3.86 -5.24 -25.01
CA ILE A 163 -4.06 -4.07 -25.87
C ILE A 163 -3.34 -4.26 -27.20
N PHE A 164 -2.07 -4.70 -27.17
CA PHE A 164 -1.32 -4.90 -28.39
C PHE A 164 -1.90 -6.05 -29.24
N SER A 165 -2.13 -7.21 -28.66
CA SER A 165 -2.69 -8.35 -29.39
C SER A 165 -4.11 -8.05 -29.90
N GLY A 166 -4.96 -7.41 -29.08
CA GLY A 166 -6.30 -7.00 -29.46
C GLY A 166 -6.31 -5.99 -30.61
N THR A 167 -5.39 -5.00 -30.57
CA THR A 167 -5.26 -4.00 -31.63
C THR A 167 -4.77 -4.65 -32.94
N ILE A 168 -3.76 -5.51 -32.88
CA ILE A 168 -3.23 -6.22 -34.05
C ILE A 168 -4.32 -7.13 -34.62
N THR A 169 -5.03 -7.87 -33.78
CA THR A 169 -6.13 -8.76 -34.22
C THR A 169 -7.25 -7.95 -34.85
N LEU A 170 -7.65 -6.82 -34.26
CA LEU A 170 -8.70 -5.95 -34.79
C LEU A 170 -8.35 -5.41 -36.19
N ILE A 171 -7.13 -4.83 -36.32
CA ILE A 171 -6.66 -4.28 -37.60
C ILE A 171 -6.46 -5.38 -38.62
N GLY A 172 -5.84 -6.50 -38.24
CA GLY A 172 -5.60 -7.62 -39.13
C GLY A 172 -6.90 -8.29 -39.60
N THR A 173 -7.84 -8.49 -38.68
CA THR A 173 -9.17 -9.03 -39.03
C THR A 173 -9.90 -8.10 -39.99
N LEU A 174 -9.92 -6.79 -39.73
CA LEU A 174 -10.55 -5.79 -40.61
C LEU A 174 -9.93 -5.82 -42.02
N ALA A 175 -8.58 -5.85 -42.09
CA ALA A 175 -7.90 -5.92 -43.38
C ALA A 175 -8.26 -7.20 -44.16
N LEU A 176 -8.29 -8.35 -43.49
CA LEU A 176 -8.65 -9.63 -44.09
C LEU A 176 -10.15 -9.69 -44.47
N MET A 177 -11.04 -9.07 -43.71
CA MET A 177 -12.46 -8.92 -44.06
C MET A 177 -12.63 -8.10 -45.33
N LEU A 178 -11.97 -6.94 -45.43
CA LEU A 178 -12.01 -6.09 -46.65
C LEU A 178 -11.42 -6.82 -47.86
N TYR A 179 -10.33 -7.57 -47.66
CA TYR A 179 -9.73 -8.39 -48.72
C TYR A 179 -10.64 -9.52 -49.20
N THR A 180 -11.35 -10.17 -48.26
CA THR A 180 -12.24 -11.31 -48.59
C THR A 180 -13.51 -10.84 -49.27
N ASN A 181 -14.18 -9.84 -48.72
CA ASN A 181 -15.38 -9.24 -49.33
C ASN A 181 -15.71 -7.91 -48.64
N TRP A 182 -15.55 -6.80 -49.35
CA TRP A 182 -15.77 -5.46 -48.82
C TRP A 182 -17.21 -5.16 -48.45
N VAL A 183 -18.20 -5.74 -49.16
CA VAL A 183 -19.64 -5.52 -48.91
C VAL A 183 -20.03 -6.10 -47.54
N LEU A 184 -19.62 -7.33 -47.28
CA LEU A 184 -19.85 -7.95 -45.98
C LEU A 184 -19.09 -7.25 -44.84
N ALA A 185 -17.89 -6.72 -45.13
CA ALA A 185 -17.13 -5.94 -44.16
C ALA A 185 -17.90 -4.69 -43.72
N VAL A 186 -18.52 -3.95 -44.67
CA VAL A 186 -19.37 -2.79 -44.38
C VAL A 186 -20.58 -3.20 -43.52
N VAL A 187 -21.25 -4.30 -43.84
CA VAL A 187 -22.37 -4.82 -43.02
C VAL A 187 -21.94 -5.05 -41.58
N THR A 188 -20.82 -5.74 -41.37
CA THR A 188 -20.30 -6.02 -40.05
C THR A 188 -19.87 -4.74 -39.29
N ILE A 189 -19.23 -3.79 -39.98
CA ILE A 189 -18.79 -2.51 -39.41
C ILE A 189 -20.00 -1.67 -38.97
N VAL A 190 -21.11 -1.65 -39.75
CA VAL A 190 -22.33 -0.91 -39.40
C VAL A 190 -23.05 -1.52 -38.19
N VAL A 191 -23.08 -2.84 -38.09
CA VAL A 191 -23.73 -3.54 -36.95
C VAL A 191 -22.93 -3.44 -35.65
N SER A 192 -21.62 -3.43 -35.74
CA SER A 192 -20.74 -3.42 -34.55
C SER A 192 -20.94 -2.24 -33.58
N PRO A 193 -21.11 -0.97 -34.01
CA PRO A 193 -21.40 0.16 -33.12
C PRO A 193 -22.77 0.03 -32.41
N ILE A 194 -23.74 -0.60 -33.04
CA ILE A 194 -25.07 -0.85 -32.45
C ILE A 194 -24.88 -1.81 -31.24
N ILE A 195 -24.13 -2.89 -31.45
CA ILE A 195 -23.80 -3.85 -30.39
C ILE A 195 -23.03 -3.15 -29.25
N ALA A 196 -22.03 -2.35 -29.60
CA ALA A 196 -21.24 -1.58 -28.62
C ALA A 196 -22.12 -0.61 -27.81
N LYS A 197 -23.09 0.08 -28.45
CA LYS A 197 -24.02 0.99 -27.79
C LYS A 197 -24.94 0.27 -26.81
N ILE A 198 -25.44 -0.91 -27.15
CA ILE A 198 -26.23 -1.75 -26.24
C ILE A 198 -25.38 -2.19 -25.05
N GLY A 199 -24.16 -2.66 -25.30
CA GLY A 199 -23.22 -3.06 -24.24
C GLY A 199 -22.90 -1.91 -23.28
N THR A 200 -22.61 -0.73 -23.79
CA THR A 200 -22.31 0.46 -22.95
C THR A 200 -23.52 0.92 -22.14
N ALA A 201 -24.75 0.80 -22.68
CA ALA A 201 -25.98 1.11 -21.97
C ALA A 201 -26.21 0.16 -20.78
N ILE A 202 -26.00 -1.15 -20.97
CA ILE A 202 -26.10 -2.17 -19.92
C ILE A 202 -25.01 -1.92 -18.87
N ALA A 203 -23.75 -1.68 -19.28
CA ALA A 203 -22.62 -1.39 -18.38
C ALA A 203 -22.87 -0.13 -17.54
N GLY A 204 -23.42 0.94 -18.14
CA GLY A 204 -23.77 2.17 -17.43
C GLY A 204 -24.82 1.93 -16.33
N LYS A 205 -25.85 1.12 -16.64
CA LYS A 205 -26.89 0.74 -15.66
C LYS A 205 -26.32 -0.17 -14.57
N SER A 206 -25.50 -1.14 -14.93
CA SER A 206 -24.80 -2.04 -14.01
C SER A 206 -23.94 -1.26 -13.01
N ARG A 207 -23.17 -0.26 -13.49
CA ARG A 207 -22.32 0.58 -12.64
C ARG A 207 -23.09 1.25 -11.48
N LYS A 208 -24.31 1.74 -11.75
CA LYS A 208 -25.15 2.38 -10.72
C LYS A 208 -25.48 1.41 -9.58
N TYR A 209 -25.83 0.17 -9.91
CA TYR A 209 -26.19 -0.84 -8.91
C TYR A 209 -24.96 -1.38 -8.18
N PHE A 210 -23.82 -1.54 -8.87
CA PHE A 210 -22.56 -1.88 -8.21
C PHE A 210 -22.10 -0.82 -7.21
N MET A 211 -22.26 0.46 -7.53
CA MET A 211 -21.96 1.56 -6.60
C MET A 211 -22.83 1.48 -5.35
N LYS A 212 -24.12 1.17 -5.51
CA LYS A 212 -25.03 0.98 -4.36
C LYS A 212 -24.65 -0.25 -3.55
N GLN A 213 -24.38 -1.38 -4.18
CA GLN A 213 -23.90 -2.60 -3.51
C GLN A 213 -22.63 -2.32 -2.70
N GLN A 214 -21.67 -1.60 -3.26
CA GLN A 214 -20.42 -1.27 -2.57
C GLN A 214 -20.65 -0.38 -1.35
N THR A 215 -21.63 0.55 -1.44
CA THR A 215 -22.01 1.38 -0.30
C THR A 215 -22.66 0.55 0.81
N ASP A 216 -23.57 -0.34 0.47
CA ASP A 216 -24.27 -1.20 1.44
C ASP A 216 -23.29 -2.23 2.05
N LEU A 217 -22.35 -2.78 1.27
CA LEU A 217 -21.28 -3.64 1.78
C LEU A 217 -20.38 -2.89 2.77
N GLY A 218 -20.05 -1.62 2.48
CA GLY A 218 -19.27 -0.79 3.39
C GLY A 218 -19.98 -0.56 4.73
N LYS A 219 -21.33 -0.42 4.74
CA LYS A 219 -22.11 -0.31 5.98
C LYS A 219 -22.07 -1.60 6.80
N VAL A 220 -22.29 -2.74 6.14
CA VAL A 220 -22.24 -4.06 6.80
C VAL A 220 -20.85 -4.32 7.39
N ASN A 221 -19.78 -4.07 6.65
CA ASN A 221 -18.42 -4.27 7.14
C ASN A 221 -18.09 -3.33 8.31
N GLY A 222 -18.50 -2.05 8.23
CA GLY A 222 -18.31 -1.11 9.34
C GLY A 222 -19.04 -1.55 10.60
N TYR A 223 -20.27 -2.03 10.46
CA TYR A 223 -21.05 -2.55 11.58
C TYR A 223 -20.41 -3.80 12.21
N ILE A 224 -19.91 -4.73 11.37
CA ILE A 224 -19.18 -5.92 11.85
C ILE A 224 -17.92 -5.50 12.63
N GLU A 225 -17.11 -4.57 12.06
CA GLU A 225 -15.88 -4.09 12.71
C GLU A 225 -16.19 -3.45 14.07
N GLU A 226 -17.20 -2.60 14.15
CA GLU A 226 -17.65 -1.93 15.38
C GLU A 226 -18.12 -2.96 16.42
N THR A 227 -18.99 -3.88 16.03
CA THR A 227 -19.57 -4.88 16.93
C THR A 227 -18.51 -5.87 17.44
N VAL A 228 -17.63 -6.37 16.56
CA VAL A 228 -16.57 -7.31 16.95
C VAL A 228 -15.55 -6.64 17.87
N THR A 229 -15.19 -5.39 17.60
CA THR A 229 -14.30 -4.60 18.47
C THR A 229 -14.95 -4.33 19.82
N GLY A 230 -16.26 -4.01 19.81
CA GLY A 230 -17.06 -3.75 21.00
C GLY A 230 -17.68 -5.01 21.66
N GLN A 231 -17.27 -6.23 21.26
CA GLN A 231 -17.94 -7.47 21.69
C GLN A 231 -18.06 -7.64 23.21
N LYS A 232 -17.07 -7.17 23.98
CA LYS A 232 -17.11 -7.19 25.45
C LYS A 232 -18.26 -6.34 25.99
N VAL A 233 -18.50 -5.17 25.37
CA VAL A 233 -19.60 -4.26 25.75
C VAL A 233 -20.93 -4.89 25.40
N VAL A 234 -21.08 -5.45 24.20
CA VAL A 234 -22.30 -6.18 23.79
C VAL A 234 -22.65 -7.27 24.79
N LYS A 235 -21.67 -8.07 25.24
CA LYS A 235 -21.85 -9.16 26.19
C LYS A 235 -22.23 -8.68 27.58
N VAL A 236 -21.54 -7.64 28.11
CA VAL A 236 -21.81 -7.11 29.45
C VAL A 236 -23.21 -6.52 29.57
N PHE A 237 -23.75 -5.93 28.51
CA PHE A 237 -25.07 -5.31 28.49
C PHE A 237 -26.15 -6.22 27.90
N ASN A 238 -25.87 -7.48 27.57
CA ASN A 238 -26.82 -8.46 26.97
C ASN A 238 -27.53 -7.90 25.73
N TYR A 239 -26.77 -7.22 24.85
CA TYR A 239 -27.32 -6.50 23.71
C TYR A 239 -27.27 -7.31 22.41
N GLU A 240 -27.01 -8.63 22.47
CA GLU A 240 -26.79 -9.52 21.33
C GLU A 240 -27.96 -9.56 20.37
N GLU A 241 -29.19 -9.67 20.88
CA GLU A 241 -30.37 -9.75 20.01
C GLU A 241 -30.58 -8.47 19.20
N ASN A 242 -30.35 -7.31 19.79
CA ASN A 242 -30.46 -6.04 19.09
C ASN A 242 -29.38 -5.90 17.99
N VAL A 243 -28.13 -6.30 18.28
CA VAL A 243 -27.05 -6.34 17.33
C VAL A 243 -27.37 -7.26 16.14
N VAL A 244 -27.92 -8.45 16.40
CA VAL A 244 -28.33 -9.40 15.35
C VAL A 244 -29.47 -8.85 14.51
N ASN A 245 -30.44 -8.19 15.10
CA ASN A 245 -31.57 -7.59 14.38
C ASN A 245 -31.08 -6.44 13.45
N GLU A 246 -30.25 -5.54 13.95
CA GLU A 246 -29.70 -4.43 13.16
C GLU A 246 -28.79 -4.93 12.05
N PHE A 247 -27.94 -5.94 12.32
CA PHE A 247 -27.15 -6.61 11.30
C PHE A 247 -28.04 -7.24 10.22
N SER A 248 -29.14 -7.88 10.61
CA SER A 248 -30.08 -8.51 9.69
C SER A 248 -30.70 -7.49 8.72
N GLU A 249 -31.07 -6.30 9.20
CA GLU A 249 -31.61 -5.23 8.35
C GLU A 249 -30.56 -4.71 7.34
N LEU A 250 -29.33 -4.47 7.82
CA LEU A 250 -28.22 -4.04 6.97
C LEU A 250 -27.88 -5.11 5.91
N ASN A 251 -27.84 -6.38 6.32
CA ASN A 251 -27.56 -7.51 5.45
C ASN A 251 -28.69 -7.73 4.43
N GLN A 252 -29.94 -7.52 4.81
CA GLN A 252 -31.07 -7.57 3.87
C GLN A 252 -31.00 -6.44 2.83
N SER A 253 -30.58 -5.24 3.23
CA SER A 253 -30.34 -4.12 2.30
C SER A 253 -29.22 -4.45 1.31
N LEU A 254 -28.10 -5.02 1.81
CA LEU A 254 -26.99 -5.50 1.00
C LEU A 254 -27.45 -6.59 0.02
N ARG A 255 -28.20 -7.60 0.50
CA ARG A 255 -28.76 -8.65 -0.36
C ARG A 255 -29.58 -8.06 -1.51
N ASN A 256 -30.46 -7.09 -1.22
CA ASN A 256 -31.33 -6.49 -2.23
C ASN A 256 -30.54 -5.70 -3.28
N SER A 257 -29.51 -4.97 -2.88
CA SER A 257 -28.63 -4.23 -3.82
C SER A 257 -27.72 -5.20 -4.59
N GLN A 258 -27.25 -6.27 -3.98
CA GLN A 258 -26.42 -7.29 -4.58
C GLN A 258 -27.19 -8.10 -5.65
N VAL A 259 -28.40 -8.53 -5.35
CA VAL A 259 -29.26 -9.22 -6.34
C VAL A 259 -29.48 -8.37 -7.58
N LYS A 260 -29.79 -7.06 -7.42
CA LYS A 260 -29.99 -6.14 -8.55
C LYS A 260 -28.69 -5.92 -9.35
N ALA A 261 -27.56 -5.76 -8.67
CA ALA A 261 -26.27 -5.58 -9.30
C ALA A 261 -25.87 -6.84 -10.11
N GLN A 262 -25.99 -8.03 -9.48
CA GLN A 262 -25.66 -9.31 -10.12
C GLN A 262 -26.59 -9.64 -11.28
N PHE A 263 -27.89 -9.37 -11.17
CA PHE A 263 -28.85 -9.62 -12.24
C PHE A 263 -28.50 -8.79 -13.48
N ILE A 264 -28.29 -7.47 -13.33
CA ILE A 264 -28.01 -6.60 -14.48
C ILE A 264 -26.62 -6.91 -15.06
N SER A 265 -25.63 -7.20 -14.21
CA SER A 265 -24.31 -7.61 -14.68
C SER A 265 -24.34 -8.99 -15.35
N GLY A 266 -25.10 -9.93 -14.79
CA GLY A 266 -25.25 -11.29 -15.30
C GLY A 266 -25.90 -11.38 -16.67
N ILE A 267 -26.83 -10.46 -16.97
CA ILE A 267 -27.46 -10.36 -18.31
C ILE A 267 -26.48 -9.88 -19.38
N MET A 268 -25.43 -9.15 -19.02
CA MET A 268 -24.50 -8.57 -19.99
C MET A 268 -23.86 -9.64 -20.89
N GLY A 269 -23.35 -10.73 -20.32
CA GLY A 269 -22.73 -11.83 -21.05
C GLY A 269 -23.67 -12.47 -22.08
N PRO A 270 -24.83 -13.01 -21.67
CA PRO A 270 -25.82 -13.59 -22.58
C PRO A 270 -26.31 -12.60 -23.63
N CYS A 271 -26.56 -11.33 -23.29
CA CYS A 271 -26.99 -10.30 -24.23
C CYS A 271 -25.92 -10.03 -25.29
N MET A 272 -24.65 -9.89 -24.91
CA MET A 272 -23.54 -9.70 -25.85
C MET A 272 -23.34 -10.92 -26.75
N ASN A 273 -23.51 -12.13 -26.22
CA ASN A 273 -23.49 -13.36 -27.03
C ASN A 273 -24.64 -13.41 -28.01
N ALA A 274 -25.87 -13.08 -27.59
CA ALA A 274 -27.03 -13.02 -28.49
C ALA A 274 -26.82 -11.99 -29.63
N MET A 275 -26.29 -10.80 -29.31
CA MET A 275 -25.97 -9.79 -30.32
C MET A 275 -24.87 -10.26 -31.27
N SER A 276 -23.87 -10.97 -30.79
CA SER A 276 -22.84 -11.59 -31.62
C SER A 276 -23.42 -12.64 -32.55
N GLN A 277 -24.39 -13.44 -32.07
CA GLN A 277 -25.10 -14.40 -32.93
C GLN A 277 -26.00 -13.73 -33.97
N VAL A 278 -26.65 -12.60 -33.65
CA VAL A 278 -27.38 -11.80 -34.62
C VAL A 278 -26.45 -11.29 -35.72
N ASN A 279 -25.28 -10.74 -35.35
CA ASN A 279 -24.29 -10.29 -36.33
C ASN A 279 -23.79 -11.46 -37.20
N TYR A 280 -23.53 -12.61 -36.60
CA TYR A 280 -23.16 -13.84 -37.30
C TYR A 280 -24.26 -14.24 -38.31
N THR A 281 -25.53 -14.30 -37.90
CA THR A 281 -26.64 -14.70 -38.73
C THR A 281 -26.86 -13.73 -39.90
N LEU A 282 -26.82 -12.41 -39.63
CA LEU A 282 -26.93 -11.39 -40.69
C LEU A 282 -25.80 -11.53 -41.72
N THR A 283 -24.56 -11.70 -41.24
CA THR A 283 -23.40 -11.88 -42.10
C THR A 283 -23.51 -13.17 -42.92
N ALA A 284 -23.97 -14.26 -42.32
CA ALA A 284 -24.16 -15.53 -43.00
C ALA A 284 -25.28 -15.44 -44.04
N CYS A 285 -26.42 -14.81 -43.73
CA CYS A 285 -27.53 -14.65 -44.66
C CYS A 285 -27.14 -13.77 -45.88
N VAL A 286 -26.60 -12.57 -45.63
CA VAL A 286 -26.17 -11.67 -46.70
C VAL A 286 -25.04 -12.30 -47.51
N GLY A 287 -24.08 -12.94 -46.85
CA GLY A 287 -22.97 -13.63 -47.52
C GLY A 287 -23.42 -14.82 -48.34
N SER A 288 -24.43 -15.58 -47.90
CA SER A 288 -25.00 -16.69 -48.68
C SER A 288 -25.71 -16.17 -49.94
N ILE A 289 -26.44 -15.06 -49.84
CA ILE A 289 -27.07 -14.42 -51.00
C ILE A 289 -26.00 -13.99 -52.03
N ILE A 290 -24.92 -13.34 -51.57
CA ILE A 290 -23.81 -12.92 -52.45
C ILE A 290 -23.12 -14.13 -53.07
N ALA A 291 -22.84 -15.17 -52.30
CA ALA A 291 -22.16 -16.39 -52.78
C ALA A 291 -23.03 -17.14 -53.82
N PHE A 292 -24.33 -17.19 -53.57
CA PHE A 292 -25.30 -17.77 -54.51
C PHE A 292 -25.37 -16.97 -55.83
N ALA A 293 -25.55 -15.65 -55.74
CA ALA A 293 -25.57 -14.75 -56.88
C ALA A 293 -24.27 -14.80 -57.68
N SER A 294 -23.12 -14.90 -57.04
CA SER A 294 -21.80 -15.04 -57.69
C SER A 294 -21.69 -16.33 -58.51
N ARG A 295 -22.33 -17.42 -58.08
CA ARG A 295 -22.29 -18.73 -58.76
C ARG A 295 -23.23 -18.82 -59.99
N TRP A 296 -24.31 -18.09 -60.01
CA TRP A 296 -25.36 -18.19 -61.06
C TRP A 296 -25.34 -17.04 -62.05
N GLY A 297 -24.26 -16.28 -62.14
CA GLY A 297 -24.05 -15.24 -63.13
C GLY A 297 -24.79 -13.91 -62.89
N GLY A 298 -25.54 -13.82 -61.78
CA GLY A 298 -26.19 -12.59 -61.33
C GLY A 298 -25.37 -11.80 -60.29
N GLY A 299 -24.04 -11.84 -60.40
CA GLY A 299 -23.16 -11.31 -59.39
C GLY A 299 -23.40 -9.82 -59.12
N VAL A 300 -23.44 -9.47 -57.83
CA VAL A 300 -23.36 -8.06 -57.40
C VAL A 300 -22.08 -7.47 -57.99
N PRO A 301 -22.14 -6.39 -58.76
CA PRO A 301 -20.95 -5.77 -59.33
C PRO A 301 -19.87 -5.59 -58.26
N PHE A 302 -18.65 -6.03 -58.56
CA PHE A 302 -17.45 -5.91 -57.69
C PHE A 302 -17.40 -6.80 -56.45
N SER A 303 -18.25 -7.86 -56.30
CA SER A 303 -18.20 -8.73 -55.13
C SER A 303 -18.39 -10.19 -55.48
N THR A 304 -17.29 -10.94 -55.60
CA THR A 304 -17.32 -12.41 -55.75
C THR A 304 -17.01 -13.08 -54.39
N LEU A 305 -17.82 -14.04 -53.98
CA LEU A 305 -17.65 -14.78 -52.74
C LEU A 305 -17.82 -16.26 -52.98
N ASP A 306 -16.79 -17.03 -52.61
CA ASP A 306 -16.82 -18.48 -52.64
C ASP A 306 -17.27 -19.04 -51.26
N ILE A 307 -17.65 -20.29 -51.21
CA ILE A 307 -18.15 -20.92 -49.95
C ILE A 307 -17.07 -20.94 -48.86
N GLY A 308 -15.82 -21.18 -49.25
CA GLY A 308 -14.69 -21.11 -48.32
C GLY A 308 -14.50 -19.70 -47.77
N GLY A 309 -14.59 -18.67 -48.63
CA GLY A 309 -14.54 -17.26 -48.25
C GLY A 309 -15.65 -16.85 -47.30
N LEU A 310 -16.90 -17.31 -47.56
CA LEU A 310 -18.01 -17.09 -46.63
C LEU A 310 -17.73 -17.66 -45.24
N THR A 311 -17.23 -18.91 -45.17
CA THR A 311 -16.92 -19.56 -43.89
C THR A 311 -15.85 -18.80 -43.12
N VAL A 312 -14.79 -18.37 -43.81
CA VAL A 312 -13.71 -17.57 -43.21
C VAL A 312 -14.22 -16.20 -42.78
N PHE A 313 -15.04 -15.56 -43.60
CA PHE A 313 -15.59 -14.23 -43.27
C PHE A 313 -16.47 -14.25 -42.02
N VAL A 314 -17.28 -15.26 -41.86
CA VAL A 314 -18.11 -15.47 -40.67
C VAL A 314 -17.23 -15.66 -39.40
N ASN A 315 -16.10 -16.38 -39.50
CA ASN A 315 -15.14 -16.47 -38.43
C ASN A 315 -14.48 -15.12 -38.09
N TYR A 316 -14.13 -14.33 -39.12
CA TYR A 316 -13.59 -12.99 -38.93
C TYR A 316 -14.60 -12.04 -38.29
N SER A 317 -15.88 -12.11 -38.61
CA SER A 317 -16.92 -11.33 -37.96
C SER A 317 -16.98 -11.55 -36.45
N ARG A 318 -16.78 -12.78 -36.00
CA ARG A 318 -16.66 -13.11 -34.56
C ARG A 318 -15.35 -12.60 -33.95
N GLN A 319 -14.23 -12.78 -34.63
CA GLN A 319 -12.92 -12.32 -34.17
C GLN A 319 -12.82 -10.79 -34.13
N PHE A 320 -13.56 -10.06 -34.97
CA PHE A 320 -13.59 -8.59 -34.97
C PHE A 320 -14.33 -8.01 -33.76
N SER A 321 -15.43 -8.63 -33.36
CA SER A 321 -16.27 -8.10 -32.27
C SER A 321 -15.67 -8.28 -30.89
N ARG A 322 -14.87 -9.33 -30.65
CA ARG A 322 -14.32 -9.69 -29.36
C ARG A 322 -13.31 -8.67 -28.83
N PRO A 323 -12.26 -8.24 -29.57
CA PRO A 323 -11.26 -7.28 -29.08
C PRO A 323 -11.85 -5.91 -28.72
N ILE A 324 -12.95 -5.49 -29.36
CA ILE A 324 -13.59 -4.19 -29.08
C ILE A 324 -14.04 -4.12 -27.62
N ASN A 325 -14.66 -5.17 -27.10
CA ASN A 325 -15.12 -5.24 -25.73
C ASN A 325 -13.94 -5.37 -24.74
N GLU A 326 -12.94 -6.18 -25.07
CA GLU A 326 -11.75 -6.40 -24.27
C GLU A 326 -10.94 -5.10 -24.14
N LEU A 327 -10.70 -4.37 -25.23
CA LEU A 327 -9.97 -3.09 -25.22
C LEU A 327 -10.63 -2.03 -24.33
N ALA A 328 -11.97 -1.96 -24.35
CA ALA A 328 -12.70 -1.04 -23.46
C ALA A 328 -12.44 -1.33 -21.97
N GLN A 329 -12.35 -2.60 -21.58
CA GLN A 329 -12.02 -3.01 -20.22
C GLN A 329 -10.55 -2.66 -19.88
N GLN A 330 -9.62 -2.86 -20.81
CA GLN A 330 -8.20 -2.57 -20.60
C GLN A 330 -7.92 -1.07 -20.35
N VAL A 331 -8.69 -0.16 -20.95
CA VAL A 331 -8.59 1.27 -20.64
C VAL A 331 -8.85 1.54 -19.15
N THR A 332 -9.84 0.86 -18.57
CA THR A 332 -10.13 0.98 -17.13
C THR A 332 -8.99 0.44 -16.26
N ASN A 333 -8.40 -0.68 -16.66
CA ASN A 333 -7.27 -1.29 -15.96
C ASN A 333 -6.03 -0.38 -16.00
N ILE A 334 -5.73 0.23 -17.16
CA ILE A 334 -4.66 1.23 -17.27
C ILE A 334 -4.91 2.41 -16.34
N MET A 335 -6.12 2.98 -16.34
CA MET A 335 -6.42 4.13 -15.48
C MET A 335 -6.28 3.78 -13.99
N SER A 336 -6.66 2.57 -13.59
CA SER A 336 -6.47 2.08 -12.22
C SER A 336 -5.00 1.91 -11.86
N ALA A 337 -4.19 1.36 -12.78
CA ALA A 337 -2.76 1.18 -12.58
C ALA A 337 -2.02 2.52 -12.54
N LEU A 338 -2.38 3.47 -13.40
CA LEU A 338 -1.80 4.82 -13.34
C LEU A 338 -2.15 5.56 -12.05
N ALA A 339 -3.37 5.38 -11.54
CA ALA A 339 -3.74 5.94 -10.24
C ALA A 339 -2.94 5.29 -9.08
N GLY A 340 -2.72 3.97 -9.11
CA GLY A 340 -1.86 3.28 -8.17
C GLY A 340 -0.40 3.75 -8.26
N ALA A 341 0.13 3.84 -9.48
CA ALA A 341 1.49 4.33 -9.73
C ALA A 341 1.68 5.79 -9.26
N GLU A 342 0.71 6.67 -9.48
CA GLU A 342 0.75 8.05 -8.99
C GLU A 342 0.84 8.09 -7.46
N ARG A 343 0.05 7.27 -6.75
CA ARG A 343 0.13 7.18 -5.29
C ARG A 343 1.48 6.67 -4.80
N VAL A 344 2.05 5.64 -5.44
CA VAL A 344 3.39 5.13 -5.15
C VAL A 344 4.45 6.20 -5.39
N PHE A 345 4.38 6.89 -6.53
CA PHE A 345 5.34 7.94 -6.86
C PHE A 345 5.21 9.17 -5.98
N ASN A 346 4.01 9.53 -5.51
CA ASN A 346 3.84 10.61 -4.53
C ASN A 346 4.62 10.33 -3.25
N VAL A 347 4.63 9.07 -2.76
CA VAL A 347 5.47 8.70 -1.60
C VAL A 347 6.95 8.80 -1.93
N MET A 348 7.35 8.39 -3.16
CA MET A 348 8.76 8.50 -3.60
C MET A 348 9.22 9.95 -3.77
N ASP A 349 8.29 10.88 -4.01
CA ASP A 349 8.58 12.31 -4.22
C ASP A 349 8.46 13.14 -2.93
N GLU A 350 8.02 12.53 -1.82
CA GLU A 350 8.02 13.22 -0.52
C GLU A 350 9.44 13.66 -0.14
N THR A 351 9.51 14.78 0.56
CA THR A 351 10.77 15.31 1.07
C THR A 351 11.39 14.35 2.07
N GLU A 352 12.65 13.97 1.85
CA GLU A 352 13.42 13.18 2.81
C GLU A 352 13.67 14.00 4.07
N GLU A 353 13.93 13.33 5.17
CA GLU A 353 14.43 13.98 6.37
C GLU A 353 15.75 14.67 6.03
N ILE A 354 15.75 16.01 6.12
CA ILE A 354 16.87 16.82 5.68
C ILE A 354 17.92 16.81 6.77
N ASP A 355 19.07 16.24 6.47
CA ASP A 355 20.29 16.47 7.20
C ASP A 355 21.05 17.60 6.49
N ASP A 356 20.87 18.84 6.97
CA ASP A 356 21.29 20.09 6.30
C ASP A 356 22.82 20.25 6.12
N GLY A 357 23.54 19.15 6.04
CA GLY A 357 24.84 19.06 5.39
C GLY A 357 26.05 19.77 6.02
N LYS A 358 25.90 20.54 7.08
CA LYS A 358 27.00 21.01 7.92
C LYS A 358 27.20 20.00 9.05
N LYS A 359 27.74 18.86 8.69
CA LYS A 359 27.88 17.69 9.54
C LYS A 359 28.97 17.88 10.59
N LEU A 360 28.70 18.61 11.65
CA LEU A 360 29.52 18.54 12.83
C LEU A 360 29.28 17.17 13.47
N VAL A 361 30.34 16.38 13.54
CA VAL A 361 30.41 15.18 14.37
C VAL A 361 31.06 15.61 15.66
N LEU A 362 30.36 15.48 16.78
CA LEU A 362 30.91 15.79 18.08
C LEU A 362 31.75 14.57 18.56
N ASP A 363 33.01 14.75 18.78
CA ASP A 363 33.91 13.65 19.21
C ASP A 363 33.54 13.10 20.60
N LYS A 364 33.02 13.95 21.50
CA LYS A 364 32.56 13.57 22.82
C LYS A 364 31.43 14.49 23.26
N VAL A 365 30.24 13.92 23.49
CA VAL A 365 29.09 14.64 24.03
C VAL A 365 29.05 14.51 25.54
N HIS A 366 29.03 15.65 26.26
CA HIS A 366 28.92 15.70 27.71
C HIS A 366 27.45 15.72 28.15
N GLY A 367 26.55 16.22 27.31
CA GLY A 367 25.11 16.24 27.56
C GLY A 367 24.61 17.53 28.22
N ASP A 368 25.27 18.67 28.00
CA ASP A 368 24.71 19.98 28.34
C ASP A 368 23.65 20.35 27.30
N VAL A 369 22.39 20.41 27.72
CA VAL A 369 21.24 20.65 26.79
C VAL A 369 20.57 21.97 27.14
N LEU A 370 20.50 22.87 26.16
CA LEU A 370 19.85 24.15 26.29
C LEU A 370 18.76 24.29 25.22
N VAL A 371 17.53 24.49 25.65
CA VAL A 371 16.37 24.88 24.84
C VAL A 371 16.08 26.34 25.16
N GLU A 372 16.13 27.25 24.19
CA GLU A 372 16.03 28.68 24.39
C GLU A 372 14.94 29.30 23.49
N GLY A 373 13.91 29.86 24.12
CA GLY A 373 12.85 30.61 23.45
C GLY A 373 12.08 29.82 22.37
N VAL A 374 11.91 28.51 22.58
CA VAL A 374 11.35 27.63 21.54
C VAL A 374 9.85 27.81 21.39
N THR A 375 9.45 28.14 20.17
CA THR A 375 8.04 28.15 19.75
C THR A 375 7.86 27.08 18.68
N PHE A 376 6.83 26.24 18.84
CA PHE A 376 6.58 25.13 17.92
C PHE A 376 5.10 24.76 17.81
N GLY A 377 4.70 24.29 16.63
CA GLY A 377 3.40 23.66 16.36
C GLY A 377 3.50 22.63 15.24
N TYR A 378 2.85 21.48 15.42
CA TYR A 378 2.77 20.44 14.39
C TYR A 378 2.07 20.91 13.11
N ASN A 379 1.09 21.82 13.27
CA ASN A 379 0.39 22.48 12.17
C ASN A 379 0.63 24.00 12.27
N PRO A 380 0.72 24.72 11.14
CA PRO A 380 0.94 26.18 11.14
C PRO A 380 -0.10 26.97 11.94
N ASP A 381 -1.34 26.43 12.00
CA ASP A 381 -2.47 27.13 12.62
C ASP A 381 -2.58 26.90 14.13
N LYS A 382 -1.79 25.98 14.70
CA LYS A 382 -1.87 25.62 16.12
C LYS A 382 -0.49 25.54 16.77
N THR A 383 -0.14 26.58 17.53
CA THR A 383 1.07 26.60 18.37
C THR A 383 0.85 25.70 19.59
N ILE A 384 1.78 24.79 19.85
CA ILE A 384 1.79 23.86 20.99
C ILE A 384 2.75 24.34 22.07
N LEU A 385 3.95 24.80 21.72
CA LEU A 385 4.92 25.37 22.62
C LEU A 385 5.11 26.86 22.32
N LYS A 386 5.12 27.71 23.38
CA LYS A 386 5.21 29.15 23.27
C LYS A 386 6.35 29.64 24.17
N ASP A 387 7.43 30.08 23.54
CA ASP A 387 8.59 30.66 24.19
C ASP A 387 9.16 29.82 25.34
N VAL A 388 9.30 28.50 25.09
CA VAL A 388 9.76 27.53 26.10
C VAL A 388 11.27 27.55 26.21
N SER A 389 11.77 27.70 27.45
CA SER A 389 13.20 27.62 27.76
C SER A 389 13.46 26.58 28.85
N VAL A 390 14.32 25.59 28.53
CA VAL A 390 14.74 24.51 29.43
C VAL A 390 16.26 24.39 29.37
N PHE A 391 16.90 24.20 30.47
CA PHE A 391 18.32 23.87 30.52
C PHE A 391 18.57 22.66 31.44
N ALA A 392 19.50 21.80 31.04
CA ALA A 392 19.94 20.65 31.80
C ALA A 392 21.46 20.52 31.68
N HIS A 393 22.13 20.55 32.80
CA HIS A 393 23.57 20.33 32.88
C HIS A 393 23.91 18.83 32.82
N PRO A 394 25.16 18.45 32.46
CA PRO A 394 25.56 17.06 32.39
C PRO A 394 25.23 16.30 33.69
N GLY A 395 24.54 15.15 33.52
CA GLY A 395 24.12 14.30 34.65
C GLY A 395 22.84 14.75 35.37
N GLN A 396 22.26 15.93 35.05
CA GLN A 396 21.00 16.40 35.66
C GLN A 396 19.77 15.62 35.21
N LYS A 397 18.85 15.39 36.15
CA LYS A 397 17.53 14.80 35.91
C LYS A 397 16.45 15.89 35.90
N ILE A 398 15.86 16.14 34.76
CA ILE A 398 14.80 17.14 34.56
C ILE A 398 13.45 16.42 34.42
N ALA A 399 12.52 16.67 35.33
CA ALA A 399 11.17 16.17 35.25
C ALA A 399 10.24 17.19 34.55
N LEU A 400 9.54 16.74 33.50
CA LEU A 400 8.51 17.50 32.80
C LEU A 400 7.13 17.09 33.34
N VAL A 401 6.42 17.99 34.00
CA VAL A 401 5.14 17.76 34.69
C VAL A 401 4.09 18.69 34.10
N GLY A 402 2.83 18.27 34.07
CA GLY A 402 1.71 19.06 33.56
C GLY A 402 0.60 18.19 33.01
N SER A 403 -0.56 18.79 32.72
CA SER A 403 -1.73 18.09 32.18
C SER A 403 -1.43 17.46 30.79
N THR A 404 -2.29 16.48 30.41
CA THR A 404 -2.24 15.91 29.06
C THR A 404 -2.43 16.98 27.99
N GLY A 405 -1.54 16.99 27.00
CA GLY A 405 -1.55 18.02 25.95
C GLY A 405 -0.82 19.32 26.28
N ALA A 406 -0.19 19.45 27.48
CA ALA A 406 0.60 20.64 27.86
C ALA A 406 1.87 20.85 27.02
N GLY A 407 2.32 19.84 26.25
CA GLY A 407 3.51 19.94 25.40
C GLY A 407 4.73 19.15 25.87
N LYS A 408 4.62 18.30 26.91
CA LYS A 408 5.73 17.50 27.48
C LYS A 408 6.43 16.65 26.42
N THR A 409 5.72 15.76 25.75
CA THR A 409 6.24 14.90 24.67
C THR A 409 6.73 15.70 23.46
N THR A 410 6.19 16.90 23.24
CA THR A 410 6.65 17.77 22.17
C THR A 410 8.08 18.28 22.44
N ILE A 411 8.43 18.65 23.68
CA ILE A 411 9.79 19.06 24.03
C ILE A 411 10.79 17.94 23.74
N THR A 412 10.49 16.71 24.14
CA THR A 412 11.37 15.56 23.92
C THR A 412 11.53 15.22 22.43
N ASN A 413 10.45 15.33 21.64
CA ASN A 413 10.49 15.17 20.18
C ASN A 413 11.33 16.25 19.47
N LEU A 414 11.43 17.44 20.05
CA LEU A 414 12.27 18.52 19.51
C LEU A 414 13.74 18.34 19.88
N ILE A 415 14.06 17.86 21.08
CA ILE A 415 15.45 17.56 21.52
C ILE A 415 16.03 16.45 20.62
N THR A 416 15.23 15.40 20.27
CA THR A 416 15.65 14.31 19.37
C THR A 416 15.62 14.71 17.88
N ARG A 417 15.21 15.95 17.59
CA ARG A 417 15.07 16.50 16.25
C ARG A 417 14.19 15.62 15.33
N PHE A 418 13.11 15.03 15.87
CA PHE A 418 12.07 14.41 15.04
C PHE A 418 11.24 15.47 14.29
N TYR A 419 11.24 16.69 14.82
CA TYR A 419 10.62 17.88 14.24
C TYR A 419 11.57 19.08 14.33
N ASN A 420 11.53 19.94 13.33
CA ASN A 420 12.27 21.20 13.36
C ASN A 420 11.45 22.27 14.06
N ILE A 421 12.10 23.08 14.90
CA ILE A 421 11.48 24.20 15.62
C ILE A 421 11.07 25.33 14.67
N ASN A 422 10.02 26.07 15.02
CA ASN A 422 9.59 27.25 14.26
C ASN A 422 10.40 28.51 14.65
N LYS A 423 10.66 28.70 15.96
CA LYS A 423 11.46 29.81 16.51
C LYS A 423 12.26 29.32 17.70
N GLY A 424 13.29 30.06 18.07
CA GLY A 424 14.18 29.73 19.18
C GLY A 424 15.39 28.89 18.74
N LYS A 425 16.07 28.29 19.71
CA LYS A 425 17.29 27.50 19.51
C LYS A 425 17.32 26.32 20.48
N ILE A 426 17.88 25.19 20.02
CA ILE A 426 18.20 24.04 20.88
C ILE A 426 19.68 23.72 20.65
N THR A 427 20.47 23.65 21.72
CA THR A 427 21.88 23.32 21.64
C THR A 427 22.23 22.14 22.53
N ILE A 428 23.23 21.36 22.09
CA ILE A 428 23.88 20.32 22.87
C ILE A 428 25.36 20.67 22.94
N ASP A 429 25.88 20.77 24.16
CA ASP A 429 27.26 21.23 24.43
C ASP A 429 27.62 22.54 23.72
N GLY A 430 26.65 23.47 23.65
CA GLY A 430 26.78 24.78 22.99
C GLY A 430 26.60 24.78 21.45
N VAL A 431 26.48 23.62 20.81
CA VAL A 431 26.31 23.48 19.37
C VAL A 431 24.82 23.34 19.04
N ASP A 432 24.33 24.11 18.05
CA ASP A 432 22.93 24.01 17.60
C ASP A 432 22.67 22.61 17.01
N ILE A 433 21.58 21.97 17.43
CA ILE A 433 21.19 20.63 16.92
C ILE A 433 20.96 20.62 15.41
N LYS A 434 20.72 21.77 14.78
CA LYS A 434 20.63 21.88 13.31
C LYS A 434 21.97 21.71 12.61
N ASP A 435 23.06 22.07 13.29
CA ASP A 435 24.41 21.98 12.76
C ASP A 435 25.07 20.62 13.03
N ILE A 436 24.49 19.79 13.92
CA ILE A 436 24.91 18.43 14.23
C ILE A 436 24.29 17.46 13.21
N SER A 437 25.05 16.48 12.71
CA SER A 437 24.48 15.42 11.87
C SER A 437 23.42 14.61 12.63
N LEU A 438 22.33 14.22 11.95
CA LEU A 438 21.25 13.46 12.60
C LEU A 438 21.73 12.12 13.18
N GLU A 439 22.68 11.48 12.52
CA GLU A 439 23.31 10.26 12.98
C GLU A 439 24.04 10.49 14.33
N CYS A 440 24.94 11.46 14.38
CA CYS A 440 25.67 11.82 15.60
C CYS A 440 24.72 12.30 16.71
N LEU A 441 23.71 13.11 16.40
CA LEU A 441 22.72 13.57 17.36
C LEU A 441 22.00 12.38 18.02
N ARG A 442 21.49 11.44 17.21
CA ARG A 442 20.67 10.31 17.67
C ARG A 442 21.49 9.19 18.31
N GLU A 443 22.76 9.04 17.96
CA GLU A 443 23.69 8.15 18.67
C GLU A 443 23.94 8.60 20.11
N ASN A 444 23.86 9.90 20.37
CA ASN A 444 24.11 10.51 21.68
C ASN A 444 22.81 10.74 22.49
N ILE A 445 21.65 10.34 21.97
CA ILE A 445 20.37 10.43 22.68
C ILE A 445 19.71 9.05 22.73
N ALA A 446 19.54 8.49 23.93
CA ALA A 446 18.73 7.29 24.11
C ALA A 446 17.28 7.68 24.43
N MET A 447 16.33 6.91 23.96
CA MET A 447 14.91 7.16 24.21
C MET A 447 14.20 5.88 24.65
N VAL A 448 13.45 5.98 25.75
CA VAL A 448 12.53 4.94 26.22
C VAL A 448 11.12 5.45 25.98
N LEU A 449 10.43 4.87 24.99
CA LEU A 449 9.08 5.26 24.58
C LEU A 449 8.01 4.63 25.47
N GLN A 450 6.87 5.29 25.58
CA GLN A 450 5.68 4.78 26.27
C GLN A 450 5.20 3.46 25.64
N ASP A 451 5.06 3.44 24.31
CA ASP A 451 4.70 2.23 23.56
C ASP A 451 5.99 1.55 23.08
N THR A 452 6.25 0.36 23.63
CA THR A 452 7.44 -0.42 23.29
C THR A 452 7.18 -1.25 22.06
N HIS A 453 7.93 -1.00 20.98
CA HIS A 453 7.93 -1.83 19.78
C HIS A 453 9.10 -2.80 19.77
N LEU A 454 8.79 -4.09 19.59
CA LEU A 454 9.76 -5.17 19.47
C LEU A 454 9.70 -5.78 18.07
N PHE A 455 10.86 -6.11 17.53
CA PHE A 455 10.96 -6.73 16.22
C PHE A 455 10.95 -8.26 16.33
N THR A 456 10.45 -8.92 15.31
CA THR A 456 10.57 -10.37 15.19
C THR A 456 12.04 -10.76 15.13
N GLY A 457 12.48 -11.60 16.04
CA GLY A 457 13.87 -11.98 16.25
C GLY A 457 14.10 -12.45 17.69
N THR A 458 15.32 -12.75 18.07
CA THR A 458 15.64 -13.17 19.43
C THR A 458 15.60 -11.99 20.41
N ILE A 459 15.49 -12.27 21.71
CA ILE A 459 15.62 -11.25 22.75
C ILE A 459 17.00 -10.58 22.67
N MET A 460 18.06 -11.37 22.43
CA MET A 460 19.42 -10.86 22.23
C MET A 460 19.50 -9.81 21.12
N GLU A 461 18.93 -10.12 19.95
CA GLU A 461 18.90 -9.20 18.80
C GLU A 461 18.07 -7.95 19.10
N ASN A 462 16.96 -8.10 19.79
CA ASN A 462 16.11 -6.98 20.18
C ASN A 462 16.80 -6.01 21.15
N ILE A 463 17.58 -6.49 22.10
CA ILE A 463 18.37 -5.62 22.98
C ILE A 463 19.53 -4.99 22.21
N ARG A 464 20.21 -5.77 21.33
CA ARG A 464 21.35 -5.29 20.51
C ARG A 464 20.95 -4.16 19.55
N TYR A 465 19.66 -3.97 19.30
CA TYR A 465 19.17 -2.83 18.52
C TYR A 465 19.61 -1.47 19.11
N GLY A 466 19.86 -1.38 20.42
CA GLY A 466 20.42 -0.20 21.07
C GLY A 466 21.84 0.16 20.61
N ARG A 467 22.66 -0.83 20.25
CA ARG A 467 23.99 -0.68 19.65
C ARG A 467 24.39 -1.96 18.91
N LEU A 468 24.32 -1.94 17.59
CA LEU A 468 24.52 -3.12 16.74
C LEU A 468 25.91 -3.76 16.87
N SER A 469 26.93 -2.97 17.23
CA SER A 469 28.30 -3.43 17.40
C SER A 469 28.58 -4.06 18.81
N ALA A 470 27.56 -4.13 19.67
CA ALA A 470 27.75 -4.64 21.03
C ALA A 470 27.98 -6.16 21.06
N THR A 471 28.89 -6.59 21.94
CA THR A 471 29.13 -8.02 22.22
C THR A 471 27.97 -8.63 23.01
N ASP A 472 27.92 -9.96 23.07
CA ASP A 472 26.90 -10.68 23.85
C ASP A 472 27.00 -10.37 25.34
N GLU A 473 28.22 -10.19 25.86
CA GLU A 473 28.47 -9.82 27.24
C GLU A 473 27.90 -8.44 27.55
N GLU A 474 28.12 -7.46 26.66
CA GLU A 474 27.57 -6.11 26.83
C GLU A 474 26.05 -6.13 26.81
N VAL A 475 25.43 -6.94 25.93
CA VAL A 475 23.97 -7.13 25.88
C VAL A 475 23.46 -7.73 27.18
N ARG A 476 24.12 -8.77 27.70
CA ARG A 476 23.77 -9.38 28.99
C ARG A 476 23.94 -8.40 30.17
N GLN A 477 24.98 -7.58 30.12
CA GLN A 477 25.18 -6.56 31.15
C GLN A 477 24.09 -5.48 31.10
N ALA A 478 23.72 -5.01 29.92
CA ALA A 478 22.61 -4.06 29.75
C ALA A 478 21.26 -4.65 30.22
N ALA A 479 21.02 -5.94 29.97
CA ALA A 479 19.85 -6.64 30.47
C ALA A 479 19.85 -6.77 32.02
N LYS A 480 21.02 -6.92 32.65
CA LYS A 480 21.12 -6.89 34.12
C LYS A 480 20.83 -5.51 34.68
N THR A 481 21.42 -4.46 34.09
CA THR A 481 21.18 -3.06 34.52
C THR A 481 19.68 -2.69 34.42
N SER A 482 18.97 -3.16 33.39
CA SER A 482 17.53 -2.93 33.22
C SER A 482 16.65 -3.89 34.01
N CYS A 483 17.20 -4.82 34.84
CA CYS A 483 16.48 -5.91 35.50
C CYS A 483 15.76 -6.90 34.52
N ALA A 484 16.03 -6.85 33.22
CA ALA A 484 15.46 -7.76 32.26
C ALA A 484 16.04 -9.19 32.35
N ASP A 485 17.29 -9.34 32.73
CA ASP A 485 18.00 -10.63 32.85
C ASP A 485 17.25 -11.64 33.76
N MET A 486 16.53 -11.13 34.77
CA MET A 486 15.77 -11.97 35.70
C MET A 486 14.67 -12.78 35.04
N PHE A 487 13.87 -12.16 34.15
CA PHE A 487 12.81 -12.87 33.46
C PHE A 487 13.36 -13.64 32.24
N ILE A 488 14.39 -13.11 31.56
CA ILE A 488 14.98 -13.75 30.39
C ILE A 488 15.53 -15.13 30.74
N LYS A 489 16.23 -15.27 31.87
CA LYS A 489 16.76 -16.55 32.35
C LYS A 489 15.70 -17.59 32.70
N ASN A 490 14.47 -17.14 32.99
CA ASN A 490 13.34 -18.03 33.28
C ASN A 490 12.62 -18.49 32.01
N MET A 491 13.01 -17.98 30.84
CA MET A 491 12.46 -18.44 29.57
C MET A 491 13.16 -19.72 29.08
N PRO A 492 12.44 -20.62 28.38
CA PRO A 492 13.01 -21.90 27.96
C PRO A 492 14.32 -21.78 27.15
N GLU A 493 14.40 -20.79 26.26
CA GLU A 493 15.56 -20.54 25.40
C GLU A 493 16.39 -19.31 25.85
N GLY A 494 16.05 -18.72 27.00
CA GLY A 494 16.75 -17.56 27.54
C GLY A 494 16.83 -16.40 26.53
N TYR A 495 18.04 -15.91 26.27
CA TYR A 495 18.32 -14.81 25.34
C TYR A 495 18.02 -15.16 23.87
N ASP A 496 17.99 -16.46 23.52
CA ASP A 496 17.69 -16.93 22.15
C ASP A 496 16.18 -17.11 21.93
N THR A 497 15.36 -16.83 22.95
CA THR A 497 13.91 -16.88 22.82
C THR A 497 13.44 -15.97 21.70
N MET A 498 12.72 -16.57 20.73
CA MET A 498 12.15 -15.86 19.58
C MET A 498 10.93 -15.01 19.99
N LEU A 499 10.97 -13.73 19.70
CA LEU A 499 9.86 -12.80 19.85
C LEU A 499 8.99 -12.83 18.58
N LYS A 500 7.67 -12.93 18.79
CA LYS A 500 6.67 -12.88 17.72
C LYS A 500 6.07 -11.48 17.68
N GLY A 501 5.83 -10.98 16.50
CA GLY A 501 5.24 -9.68 16.17
C GLY A 501 4.95 -8.78 17.37
N ASP A 502 5.74 -7.74 17.53
CA ASP A 502 5.67 -6.76 18.63
C ASP A 502 5.78 -7.37 20.05
N GLY A 503 6.44 -8.53 20.18
CA GLY A 503 6.61 -9.20 21.48
C GLY A 503 5.30 -9.67 22.10
N SER A 504 4.34 -10.11 21.29
CA SER A 504 3.01 -10.58 21.75
C SER A 504 3.06 -11.75 22.74
N ASN A 505 4.19 -12.45 22.82
CA ASN A 505 4.47 -13.51 23.78
C ASN A 505 5.06 -13.02 25.11
N LEU A 506 5.21 -11.70 25.29
CA LEU A 506 5.70 -11.06 26.51
C LEU A 506 4.59 -10.23 27.19
N SER A 507 4.69 -10.08 28.52
CA SER A 507 3.88 -9.10 29.24
C SER A 507 4.29 -7.66 28.89
N GLN A 508 3.42 -6.68 29.14
CA GLN A 508 3.74 -5.27 28.90
C GLN A 508 4.98 -4.83 29.68
N GLY A 509 5.10 -5.23 30.95
CA GLY A 509 6.28 -4.90 31.77
C GLY A 509 7.56 -5.54 31.24
N GLN A 510 7.52 -6.81 30.78
CA GLN A 510 8.67 -7.45 30.16
C GLN A 510 9.13 -6.73 28.89
N ARG A 511 8.19 -6.28 28.04
CA ARG A 511 8.53 -5.45 26.89
C ARG A 511 9.22 -4.15 27.29
N GLN A 512 8.69 -3.48 28.34
CA GLN A 512 9.28 -2.25 28.86
C GLN A 512 10.72 -2.46 29.38
N LEU A 513 10.97 -3.55 30.11
CA LEU A 513 12.33 -3.90 30.57
C LEU A 513 13.31 -4.12 29.40
N LEU A 514 12.85 -4.70 28.28
CA LEU A 514 13.66 -4.82 27.07
C LEU A 514 13.95 -3.46 26.41
N ASN A 515 13.00 -2.53 26.45
CA ASN A 515 13.19 -1.18 25.94
C ASN A 515 14.23 -0.41 26.79
N ILE A 516 14.14 -0.55 28.11
CA ILE A 516 15.15 -0.01 29.03
C ILE A 516 16.53 -0.64 28.76
N ALA A 517 16.60 -1.97 28.49
CA ALA A 517 17.84 -2.64 28.12
C ALA A 517 18.47 -2.09 26.83
N ARG A 518 17.65 -1.78 25.83
CA ARG A 518 18.11 -1.09 24.59
C ARG A 518 18.76 0.25 24.90
N ALA A 519 18.11 1.06 25.75
CA ALA A 519 18.61 2.36 26.15
C ALA A 519 19.88 2.25 27.02
N ALA A 520 19.98 1.23 27.87
CA ALA A 520 21.19 0.95 28.66
C ALA A 520 22.37 0.57 27.74
N LEU A 521 22.14 -0.25 26.72
CA LEU A 521 23.15 -0.71 25.78
C LEU A 521 23.73 0.42 24.91
N SER A 522 22.91 1.43 24.56
CA SER A 522 23.33 2.55 23.72
C SER A 522 24.48 3.37 24.35
N LYS A 523 24.54 3.46 25.69
CA LYS A 523 25.50 4.28 26.46
C LYS A 523 25.46 5.77 26.10
N ALA A 524 24.32 6.25 25.55
CA ALA A 524 24.16 7.66 25.20
C ALA A 524 24.18 8.56 26.42
N PRO A 525 24.86 9.73 26.38
CA PRO A 525 24.97 10.64 27.53
C PRO A 525 23.66 11.39 27.83
N ILE A 526 22.75 11.48 26.85
CA ILE A 526 21.45 12.12 27.02
C ILE A 526 20.36 11.03 26.96
N LEU A 527 19.42 11.09 27.89
CA LEU A 527 18.35 10.12 28.04
C LEU A 527 16.98 10.84 28.01
N VAL A 528 16.06 10.33 27.25
CA VAL A 528 14.66 10.76 27.22
C VAL A 528 13.78 9.61 27.66
N LEU A 529 13.00 9.82 28.71
CA LEU A 529 12.09 8.82 29.26
C LEU A 529 10.64 9.32 29.13
N ASP A 530 9.82 8.58 28.38
CA ASP A 530 8.36 8.78 28.36
C ASP A 530 7.72 7.71 29.24
N GLU A 531 7.41 8.09 30.50
CA GLU A 531 6.99 7.19 31.55
C GLU A 531 5.48 6.99 31.54
N ALA A 532 4.99 5.91 30.94
CA ALA A 532 3.63 5.42 31.17
C ALA A 532 3.63 3.93 31.45
N THR A 533 3.44 3.56 32.71
CA THR A 533 3.34 2.17 33.16
C THR A 533 1.94 1.90 33.74
N SER A 534 0.89 2.35 33.10
CA SER A 534 -0.47 1.91 33.43
C SER A 534 -0.61 0.44 33.05
N SER A 535 -0.98 -0.43 34.04
CA SER A 535 -1.30 -1.85 33.86
C SER A 535 -0.16 -2.87 34.00
N VAL A 536 0.86 -2.58 34.83
CA VAL A 536 1.92 -3.53 35.18
C VAL A 536 1.73 -3.99 36.62
N ASP A 537 2.00 -5.28 36.92
CA ASP A 537 1.95 -5.81 38.27
C ASP A 537 3.03 -5.16 39.17
N THR A 538 2.75 -5.03 40.45
CA THR A 538 3.58 -4.32 41.43
C THR A 538 5.03 -4.82 41.52
N ARG A 539 5.25 -6.12 41.27
CA ARG A 539 6.62 -6.70 41.31
C ARG A 539 7.42 -6.26 40.06
N THR A 540 6.83 -6.37 38.90
CA THR A 540 7.47 -5.93 37.64
C THR A 540 7.64 -4.41 37.63
N GLU A 541 6.70 -3.66 38.19
CA GLU A 541 6.83 -2.21 38.38
C GLU A 541 8.05 -1.82 39.21
N LYS A 542 8.32 -2.54 40.30
CA LYS A 542 9.54 -2.32 41.11
C LYS A 542 10.80 -2.51 40.26
N HIS A 543 10.88 -3.60 39.48
CA HIS A 543 12.03 -3.85 38.60
C HIS A 543 12.17 -2.81 37.48
N ILE A 544 11.08 -2.31 36.94
CA ILE A 544 11.12 -1.21 35.96
C ILE A 544 11.71 0.04 36.61
N ASN A 545 11.30 0.40 37.85
CA ASN A 545 11.81 1.55 38.56
C ASN A 545 13.31 1.40 38.88
N GLU A 546 13.72 0.23 39.40
CA GLU A 546 15.14 -0.07 39.66
C GLU A 546 15.97 0.03 38.37
N GLY A 547 15.48 -0.51 37.25
CA GLY A 547 16.14 -0.43 35.95
C GLY A 547 16.21 0.99 35.40
N MET A 548 15.16 1.79 35.59
CA MET A 548 15.15 3.20 35.20
C MET A 548 16.11 4.04 36.06
N ASP A 549 16.13 3.86 37.38
CA ASP A 549 17.03 4.58 38.26
C ASP A 549 18.49 4.29 37.90
N ALA A 550 18.86 3.01 37.69
CA ALA A 550 20.18 2.63 37.22
C ALA A 550 20.52 3.18 35.82
N LEU A 551 19.54 3.32 34.95
CA LEU A 551 19.71 3.88 33.60
C LEU A 551 20.00 5.39 33.65
N MET A 552 19.42 6.12 34.60
CA MET A 552 19.55 7.56 34.78
C MET A 552 20.87 8.00 35.44
N GLU A 553 21.65 7.08 36.02
CA GLU A 553 22.94 7.42 36.61
C GLU A 553 23.91 7.96 35.56
N ASP A 554 24.60 9.05 35.89
CA ASP A 554 25.62 9.72 35.06
C ASP A 554 25.14 10.19 33.68
N ARG A 555 23.81 10.35 33.50
CA ARG A 555 23.20 10.82 32.22
C ARG A 555 22.35 12.05 32.43
N THR A 556 22.42 12.97 31.45
CA THR A 556 21.45 14.08 31.39
C THR A 556 20.10 13.53 30.98
N THR A 557 19.14 13.58 31.89
CA THR A 557 17.86 12.88 31.69
C THR A 557 16.67 13.82 31.64
N PHE A 558 15.85 13.70 30.61
CA PHE A 558 14.52 14.33 30.50
C PHE A 558 13.45 13.27 30.74
N VAL A 559 12.68 13.41 31.81
CA VAL A 559 11.60 12.47 32.16
C VAL A 559 10.26 13.13 32.01
N ILE A 560 9.38 12.56 31.20
CA ILE A 560 7.95 12.90 31.21
C ILE A 560 7.34 12.12 32.37
N ALA A 561 7.23 12.80 33.50
CA ALA A 561 6.91 12.11 34.74
C ALA A 561 5.39 11.99 34.96
N HIS A 562 4.92 10.76 35.10
CA HIS A 562 3.57 10.39 35.51
C HIS A 562 3.55 9.77 36.92
N ARG A 563 4.71 9.65 37.59
CA ARG A 563 4.86 9.06 38.91
C ARG A 563 5.48 10.02 39.90
N LEU A 564 4.93 10.03 41.11
CA LEU A 564 5.38 10.88 42.19
C LEU A 564 6.84 10.57 42.62
N SER A 565 7.27 9.31 42.56
CA SER A 565 8.64 8.91 42.90
C SER A 565 9.68 9.51 41.97
N THR A 566 9.43 9.47 40.67
CA THR A 566 10.34 10.02 39.64
C THR A 566 10.39 11.54 39.70
N ILE A 567 9.26 12.19 40.00
CA ILE A 567 9.19 13.64 40.16
C ILE A 567 10.01 14.09 41.38
N ARG A 568 9.86 13.38 42.48
CA ARG A 568 10.53 13.73 43.76
C ARG A 568 12.06 13.66 43.68
N ASN A 569 12.57 12.71 42.90
CA ASN A 569 14.01 12.46 42.76
C ASN A 569 14.68 13.26 41.63
N ALA A 570 13.96 14.17 40.98
CA ALA A 570 14.49 15.03 39.93
C ALA A 570 15.24 16.23 40.50
N ASP A 571 16.36 16.60 39.85
CA ASP A 571 17.15 17.78 40.23
C ASP A 571 16.42 19.08 39.92
N ALA A 572 15.60 19.08 38.90
CA ALA A 572 14.70 20.19 38.60
C ALA A 572 13.39 19.69 37.98
N ILE A 573 12.31 20.33 38.36
CA ILE A 573 10.94 20.06 37.85
C ILE A 573 10.52 21.26 37.04
N MET A 574 10.04 20.99 35.83
CA MET A 574 9.43 21.99 34.92
C MET A 574 7.93 21.74 34.84
N VAL A 575 7.13 22.68 35.27
CA VAL A 575 5.67 22.60 35.19
C VAL A 575 5.20 23.29 33.93
N LEU A 576 4.60 22.49 33.05
CA LEU A 576 4.05 22.97 31.77
C LEU A 576 2.53 23.11 31.86
N GLU A 577 2.04 24.25 31.39
CA GLU A 577 0.61 24.50 31.20
C GLU A 577 0.38 25.30 29.92
N ASN A 578 -0.56 24.85 29.06
CA ASN A 578 -0.91 25.53 27.80
C ASN A 578 0.28 25.85 26.87
N GLY A 579 1.33 25.03 26.92
CA GLY A 579 2.50 25.17 26.09
C GLY A 579 3.57 26.15 26.62
N GLU A 580 3.47 26.57 27.85
CA GLU A 580 4.41 27.48 28.53
C GLU A 580 4.94 26.80 29.81
N ILE A 581 6.17 27.13 30.21
CA ILE A 581 6.70 26.73 31.51
C ILE A 581 6.31 27.78 32.53
N ILE A 582 5.41 27.40 33.44
CA ILE A 582 4.87 28.31 34.46
C ILE A 582 5.63 28.26 35.79
N GLU A 583 6.24 27.13 36.11
CA GLU A 583 7.03 26.97 37.34
C GLU A 583 8.29 26.12 37.07
N ARG A 584 9.36 26.45 37.80
CA ARG A 584 10.60 25.71 37.81
C ARG A 584 11.19 25.72 39.23
N GLY A 585 11.74 24.59 39.67
CA GLY A 585 12.40 24.44 40.95
C GLY A 585 12.59 22.99 41.36
N THR A 586 13.13 22.75 42.54
CA THR A 586 13.17 21.43 43.18
C THR A 586 11.79 21.05 43.73
N HIS A 587 11.63 19.80 44.13
CA HIS A 587 10.39 19.30 44.74
C HIS A 587 9.98 20.14 45.98
N GLU A 588 10.97 20.45 46.88
CA GLU A 588 10.73 21.18 48.11
C GLU A 588 10.36 22.66 47.83
N GLU A 589 11.11 23.34 46.94
CA GLU A 589 10.85 24.73 46.55
C GLU A 589 9.47 24.91 45.95
N LEU A 590 9.02 23.97 45.11
CA LEU A 590 7.72 24.06 44.44
C LEU A 590 6.56 23.74 45.38
N LEU A 591 6.75 22.89 46.37
CA LEU A 591 5.76 22.63 47.41
C LEU A 591 5.58 23.86 48.33
N GLU A 592 6.68 24.56 48.69
CA GLU A 592 6.64 25.80 49.49
C GLU A 592 5.92 26.93 48.78
N LYS A 593 6.10 27.05 47.44
CA LYS A 593 5.43 28.05 46.60
C LYS A 593 3.91 27.87 46.57
N LYS A 594 3.38 26.68 46.87
CA LYS A 594 1.96 26.34 46.84
C LYS A 594 1.28 26.73 45.50
N GLY A 595 2.01 26.64 44.40
CA GLY A 595 1.56 26.96 43.06
C GLY A 595 0.91 25.78 42.37
N ARG A 596 0.99 25.77 41.01
CA ARG A 596 0.40 24.73 40.17
C ARG A 596 0.96 23.33 40.45
N TYR A 597 2.28 23.23 40.74
CA TYR A 597 2.91 21.99 41.14
C TYR A 597 2.29 21.39 42.41
N PHE A 598 2.03 22.24 43.42
CA PHE A 598 1.38 21.80 44.65
C PHE A 598 -0.02 21.26 44.41
N GLU A 599 -0.80 21.92 43.54
CA GLU A 599 -2.15 21.44 43.16
C GLU A 599 -2.11 20.06 42.48
N LEU A 600 -1.16 19.86 41.56
CA LEU A 600 -0.97 18.57 40.85
C LEU A 600 -0.49 17.47 41.82
N TYR A 601 0.46 17.79 42.70
CA TYR A 601 1.03 16.85 43.63
C TYR A 601 0.04 16.39 44.71
N THR A 602 -0.79 17.30 45.22
CA THR A 602 -1.76 17.01 46.30
C THR A 602 -3.06 16.40 45.74
N GLY A 603 -3.19 16.22 44.44
CA GLY A 603 -4.41 15.67 43.81
C GLY A 603 -5.58 16.65 43.77
N LEU A 604 -5.36 17.93 44.06
CA LEU A 604 -6.41 18.96 43.93
C LEU A 604 -6.78 19.21 42.45
N LYS A 605 -5.88 18.87 41.53
CA LYS A 605 -6.13 18.74 40.09
C LYS A 605 -5.40 17.52 39.55
N GLU A 606 -6.01 16.81 38.63
CA GLU A 606 -5.45 15.58 38.07
C GLU A 606 -4.16 15.83 37.27
N LEU A 607 -3.22 14.89 37.41
CA LEU A 607 -1.96 14.83 36.66
C LEU A 607 -2.16 14.29 35.22
N ASP A 608 -3.39 13.88 34.87
CA ASP A 608 -3.76 13.21 33.61
C ASP A 608 -3.75 14.13 32.39
#